data_aff460400c5f9c0de2e793d4c32a1035
#
_entry.id   aff460400c5f9c0de2e793d4c32a1035
#
_cell.length_a   1.000
_cell.length_b   1.000
_cell.length_c   1.000
_cell.angle_alpha   90.00
_cell.angle_beta   90.00
_cell.angle_gamma   90.00
#
_symmetry.space_group_name_H-M   'P 1'
#
loop_
_entity.id
_entity.type
_entity.pdbx_description
1 polymer ?
#
loop_
_entity_poly.entity_id
_entity_poly.type
_entity_poly.pdbx_seq_one_letter_code
_entity_poly.pdbx_strand_id
1 'polypeptide(L)'
;MKYPLIKTVAIYLLTALPLLANAATQKVSIKQSVLVGDGIAKFIPEGFDAKKIPSFAIEKEPREKGTLPTNWILIPEFSLTDGKANASLTIPEGTSIYGGGEVTGSLLRNGKTIKLWNTDSGAYGVDNGTRLYQSHPWMMGVRKDGTAFGILFDTTWKAELSSTDEKIELRSEGAPFRVFIIDRESPQAVVRGLSELTGTMPMIPRWALGYQQSRFSYSPDSRVIEIADTFRHKRIPCDVIWMDIDYMDGYRIFTFNPQDFPNPKA
;
A
#
# COMPACT_ATOMS: atom_id res chain seq x y z
N MET A 1 54.10 -46.75 41.21
CA MET A 1 53.45 -45.60 40.57
C MET A 1 52.01 -45.93 40.30
N LYS A 2 51.09 -45.31 41.04
CA LYS A 2 49.65 -45.54 40.93
C LYS A 2 49.04 -44.40 40.08
N TYR A 3 48.42 -44.72 38.96
CA TYR A 3 47.65 -43.75 38.14
C TYR A 3 46.22 -43.66 38.70
N PRO A 4 45.59 -42.46 38.83
CA PRO A 4 44.24 -42.34 39.26
C PRO A 4 43.26 -42.52 38.09
N LEU A 5 42.16 -43.22 38.35
CA LEU A 5 40.98 -43.38 37.47
C LEU A 5 40.33 -42.02 37.22
N ILE A 6 40.22 -41.64 35.97
CA ILE A 6 39.37 -40.49 35.54
C ILE A 6 37.93 -41.03 35.40
N LYS A 7 37.00 -40.54 36.26
CA LYS A 7 35.56 -40.80 36.13
C LYS A 7 34.99 -39.87 35.06
N THR A 8 34.56 -40.43 33.94
CA THR A 8 33.88 -39.70 32.87
C THR A 8 32.43 -39.40 33.37
N VAL A 9 32.13 -38.12 33.57
CA VAL A 9 30.75 -37.65 33.83
C VAL A 9 30.10 -37.38 32.48
N ALA A 10 29.11 -38.19 32.11
CA ALA A 10 28.27 -37.95 30.92
C ALA A 10 27.21 -36.86 31.26
N ILE A 11 27.41 -35.68 30.71
CA ILE A 11 26.41 -34.60 30.77
C ILE A 11 25.40 -34.84 29.64
N TYR A 12 24.18 -35.29 30.00
CA TYR A 12 23.05 -35.29 29.08
C TYR A 12 22.55 -33.85 28.89
N LEU A 13 22.91 -33.21 27.75
CA LEU A 13 22.24 -32.01 27.31
C LEU A 13 20.85 -32.38 26.79
N LEU A 14 19.81 -32.15 27.60
CA LEU A 14 18.45 -32.09 27.11
C LEU A 14 18.30 -30.80 26.27
N THR A 15 18.39 -30.91 24.96
CA THR A 15 17.97 -29.84 24.05
C THR A 15 16.45 -29.79 24.04
N ALA A 16 15.88 -28.89 24.84
CA ALA A 16 14.50 -28.50 24.66
C ALA A 16 14.35 -27.80 23.30
N LEU A 17 13.86 -28.53 22.29
CA LEU A 17 13.33 -27.88 21.07
C LEU A 17 12.17 -26.97 21.52
N PRO A 18 12.16 -25.68 21.17
CA PRO A 18 10.98 -24.87 21.36
C PRO A 18 9.88 -25.48 20.47
N LEU A 19 8.80 -25.96 21.09
CA LEU A 19 7.55 -26.17 20.37
C LEU A 19 7.17 -24.80 19.78
N LEU A 20 7.35 -24.63 18.48
CA LEU A 20 6.72 -23.56 17.71
C LEU A 20 5.20 -23.84 17.81
N ALA A 21 4.56 -23.23 18.79
CA ALA A 21 3.10 -23.19 18.85
C ALA A 21 2.63 -22.52 17.55
N ASN A 22 2.06 -23.30 16.64
CA ASN A 22 1.38 -22.74 15.48
C ASN A 22 0.28 -21.83 16.01
N ALA A 23 0.41 -20.53 15.74
CA ALA A 23 -0.58 -19.54 16.10
C ALA A 23 -1.96 -19.98 15.56
N ALA A 24 -2.91 -20.15 16.48
CA ALA A 24 -4.25 -20.61 16.11
C ALA A 24 -4.93 -19.51 15.27
N THR A 25 -5.26 -19.83 14.02
CA THR A 25 -6.05 -18.95 13.18
C THR A 25 -7.54 -19.14 13.50
N GLN A 26 -8.18 -18.06 13.93
CA GLN A 26 -9.61 -18.02 14.23
C GLN A 26 -10.37 -17.42 13.05
N LYS A 27 -11.35 -18.13 12.50
CA LYS A 27 -12.25 -17.59 11.47
C LYS A 27 -13.14 -16.49 12.06
N VAL A 28 -13.33 -15.40 11.32
CA VAL A 28 -14.19 -14.27 11.69
C VAL A 28 -15.36 -14.21 10.72
N SER A 29 -16.58 -14.11 11.27
CA SER A 29 -17.80 -14.04 10.47
C SER A 29 -17.95 -12.67 9.80
N ILE A 30 -18.60 -12.64 8.65
CA ILE A 30 -19.05 -11.42 8.01
C ILE A 30 -20.29 -10.91 8.75
N LYS A 31 -20.19 -9.73 9.34
CA LYS A 31 -21.29 -9.04 10.01
C LYS A 31 -22.27 -8.43 9.01
N GLN A 32 -21.75 -7.88 7.92
CA GLN A 32 -22.54 -7.20 6.89
C GLN A 32 -21.92 -7.39 5.52
N SER A 33 -22.80 -7.61 4.51
CA SER A 33 -22.43 -7.62 3.09
C SER A 33 -23.50 -6.90 2.30
N VAL A 34 -23.14 -5.81 1.61
CA VAL A 34 -24.08 -4.95 0.89
C VAL A 34 -23.47 -4.39 -0.39
N LEU A 35 -24.31 -4.08 -1.37
CA LEU A 35 -23.92 -3.26 -2.50
C LEU A 35 -23.85 -1.78 -2.09
N VAL A 36 -22.80 -1.09 -2.54
CA VAL A 36 -22.60 0.35 -2.36
C VAL A 36 -22.46 1.09 -3.69
N GLY A 37 -22.35 0.37 -4.77
CA GLY A 37 -22.27 0.85 -6.14
C GLY A 37 -22.72 -0.23 -7.11
N ASP A 38 -22.78 0.10 -8.40
CA ASP A 38 -23.00 -0.89 -9.44
C ASP A 38 -21.78 -1.82 -9.47
N GLY A 39 -21.99 -3.14 -9.27
CA GLY A 39 -20.90 -4.11 -9.13
C GLY A 39 -19.87 -3.79 -8.02
N ILE A 40 -20.24 -3.02 -7.00
CA ILE A 40 -19.37 -2.68 -5.87
C ILE A 40 -19.98 -3.18 -4.57
N ALA A 41 -19.33 -4.17 -3.97
CA ALA A 41 -19.74 -4.79 -2.70
C ALA A 41 -18.84 -4.34 -1.54
N LYS A 42 -19.44 -4.09 -0.38
CA LYS A 42 -18.77 -3.82 0.89
C LYS A 42 -19.00 -5.01 1.83
N PHE A 43 -17.92 -5.50 2.43
CA PHE A 43 -17.92 -6.57 3.41
C PHE A 43 -17.33 -6.07 4.72
N ILE A 44 -18.07 -6.22 5.81
CA ILE A 44 -17.68 -5.82 7.15
C ILE A 44 -17.59 -7.08 8.03
N PRO A 45 -16.42 -7.42 8.58
CA PRO A 45 -16.28 -8.53 9.51
C PRO A 45 -16.79 -8.16 10.92
N GLU A 46 -17.08 -9.18 11.73
CA GLU A 46 -17.24 -8.97 13.17
C GLU A 46 -15.98 -8.34 13.78
N GLY A 47 -16.17 -7.49 14.79
CA GLY A 47 -15.08 -6.78 15.46
C GLY A 47 -14.52 -5.56 14.71
N PHE A 48 -15.03 -5.23 13.52
CA PHE A 48 -14.66 -3.98 12.85
C PHE A 48 -15.19 -2.77 13.60
N ASP A 49 -14.32 -1.78 13.82
CA ASP A 49 -14.65 -0.49 14.44
C ASP A 49 -14.05 0.65 13.61
N ALA A 50 -14.91 1.39 12.93
CA ALA A 50 -14.50 2.51 12.06
C ALA A 50 -13.77 3.65 12.82
N LYS A 51 -13.92 3.74 14.15
CA LYS A 51 -13.19 4.73 14.96
C LYS A 51 -11.74 4.32 15.21
N LYS A 52 -11.43 3.03 15.14
CA LYS A 52 -10.10 2.47 15.36
C LYS A 52 -9.33 2.23 14.07
N ILE A 53 -10.05 2.01 12.97
CA ILE A 53 -9.48 1.73 11.66
C ILE A 53 -9.94 2.83 10.70
N PRO A 54 -9.16 3.89 10.53
CA PRO A 54 -9.44 4.90 9.51
C PRO A 54 -9.36 4.25 8.12
N SER A 55 -10.19 4.73 7.20
CA SER A 55 -10.14 4.26 5.83
C SER A 55 -8.82 4.62 5.17
N PHE A 56 -8.30 3.72 4.35
CA PHE A 56 -7.12 3.96 3.53
C PHE A 56 -7.37 5.07 2.49
N ALA A 57 -8.51 5.03 1.81
CA ALA A 57 -8.75 5.88 0.65
C ALA A 57 -10.19 6.41 0.53
N ILE A 58 -11.09 6.06 1.46
CA ILE A 58 -12.51 6.44 1.38
C ILE A 58 -12.77 7.61 2.32
N GLU A 59 -12.88 8.80 1.76
CA GLU A 59 -13.15 10.02 2.51
C GLU A 59 -14.59 10.08 3.03
N LYS A 60 -15.53 9.60 2.22
CA LYS A 60 -16.96 9.66 2.51
C LYS A 60 -17.57 8.26 2.47
N GLU A 61 -18.17 7.83 3.58
CA GLU A 61 -18.84 6.52 3.64
C GLU A 61 -19.83 6.34 2.49
N PRO A 62 -19.66 5.32 1.63
CA PRO A 62 -20.55 5.09 0.51
C PRO A 62 -21.92 4.63 1.00
N ARG A 63 -22.97 5.14 0.38
CA ARG A 63 -24.35 4.78 0.70
C ARG A 63 -24.65 3.34 0.29
N GLU A 64 -25.35 2.61 1.14
CA GLU A 64 -25.86 1.28 0.81
C GLU A 64 -26.94 1.39 -0.28
N LYS A 65 -26.83 0.53 -1.31
CA LYS A 65 -27.74 0.50 -2.47
C LYS A 65 -28.58 -0.77 -2.54
N GLY A 66 -28.27 -1.78 -1.73
CA GLY A 66 -29.04 -3.02 -1.68
C GLY A 66 -28.23 -4.23 -1.22
N THR A 67 -28.86 -5.39 -1.32
CA THR A 67 -28.25 -6.68 -1.01
C THR A 67 -27.40 -7.18 -2.17
N LEU A 68 -26.46 -8.09 -1.88
CA LEU A 68 -25.69 -8.75 -2.94
C LEU A 68 -26.61 -9.60 -3.83
N PRO A 69 -26.34 -9.64 -5.15
CA PRO A 69 -26.99 -10.60 -6.05
C PRO A 69 -26.73 -12.03 -5.60
N THR A 70 -27.68 -12.94 -5.83
CA THR A 70 -27.56 -14.35 -5.46
C THR A 70 -26.43 -15.09 -6.19
N ASN A 71 -26.02 -14.57 -7.35
CA ASN A 71 -24.90 -15.09 -8.16
C ASN A 71 -23.57 -14.38 -7.88
N TRP A 72 -23.48 -13.57 -6.83
CA TRP A 72 -22.21 -12.94 -6.43
C TRP A 72 -21.24 -13.99 -5.87
N ILE A 73 -20.09 -14.16 -6.51
CA ILE A 73 -19.13 -15.23 -6.19
C ILE A 73 -17.89 -14.75 -5.44
N LEU A 74 -17.55 -13.46 -5.52
CA LEU A 74 -16.35 -12.90 -4.90
C LEU A 74 -16.65 -12.51 -3.43
N ILE A 75 -16.52 -13.46 -2.53
CA ILE A 75 -16.79 -13.27 -1.10
C ILE A 75 -15.48 -13.42 -0.33
N PRO A 76 -15.01 -12.39 0.39
CA PRO A 76 -13.79 -12.49 1.17
C PRO A 76 -14.00 -13.35 2.42
N GLU A 77 -12.95 -14.03 2.83
CA GLU A 77 -12.86 -14.71 4.12
C GLU A 77 -12.04 -13.87 5.08
N PHE A 78 -12.48 -13.79 6.34
CA PHE A 78 -11.79 -13.06 7.41
C PHE A 78 -11.31 -14.01 8.49
N SER A 79 -10.14 -13.70 9.05
CA SER A 79 -9.59 -14.44 10.17
C SER A 79 -8.72 -13.56 11.09
N LEU A 80 -8.46 -14.06 12.29
CA LEU A 80 -7.48 -13.51 13.21
C LEU A 80 -6.38 -14.55 13.46
N THR A 81 -5.14 -14.10 13.40
CA THR A 81 -3.96 -14.88 13.79
C THR A 81 -3.18 -14.06 14.82
N ASP A 82 -3.05 -14.56 16.04
CA ASP A 82 -2.45 -13.81 17.17
C ASP A 82 -3.08 -12.42 17.38
N GLY A 83 -4.40 -12.33 17.24
CA GLY A 83 -5.14 -11.07 17.37
C GLY A 83 -5.01 -10.10 16.20
N LYS A 84 -4.24 -10.44 15.18
CA LYS A 84 -4.03 -9.65 13.96
C LYS A 84 -5.01 -10.08 12.87
N ALA A 85 -5.59 -9.09 12.19
CA ALA A 85 -6.64 -9.36 11.21
C ALA A 85 -6.06 -9.70 9.83
N ASN A 86 -6.65 -10.72 9.22
CA ASN A 86 -6.37 -11.15 7.87
C ASN A 86 -7.66 -11.18 7.05
N ALA A 87 -7.54 -10.93 5.76
CA ALA A 87 -8.62 -11.15 4.80
C ALA A 87 -8.06 -11.79 3.54
N SER A 88 -8.83 -12.71 2.95
CA SER A 88 -8.44 -13.37 1.71
C SER A 88 -9.62 -13.53 0.76
N LEU A 89 -9.33 -13.64 -0.52
CA LEU A 89 -10.29 -13.85 -1.58
C LEU A 89 -9.81 -14.99 -2.48
N THR A 90 -10.62 -16.04 -2.59
CA THR A 90 -10.42 -17.07 -3.63
C THR A 90 -10.73 -16.48 -5.00
N ILE A 91 -9.87 -16.72 -5.97
CA ILE A 91 -9.97 -16.12 -7.30
C ILE A 91 -10.13 -17.19 -8.37
N PRO A 92 -10.79 -16.88 -9.51
CA PRO A 92 -10.91 -17.81 -10.64
C PRO A 92 -9.54 -18.20 -11.21
N GLU A 93 -9.41 -19.46 -11.61
CA GLU A 93 -8.19 -20.00 -12.23
C GLU A 93 -7.75 -19.20 -13.47
N GLY A 94 -6.46 -18.94 -13.57
CA GLY A 94 -5.85 -18.20 -14.67
C GLY A 94 -6.12 -16.71 -14.66
N THR A 95 -6.50 -16.17 -13.50
CA THR A 95 -6.59 -14.73 -13.27
C THR A 95 -5.19 -14.11 -13.22
N SER A 96 -4.97 -13.04 -13.98
CA SER A 96 -3.77 -12.19 -13.90
C SER A 96 -3.94 -11.11 -12.85
N ILE A 97 -3.01 -11.02 -11.90
CA ILE A 97 -3.10 -10.12 -10.74
C ILE A 97 -2.16 -8.92 -10.91
N TYR A 98 -2.66 -7.72 -10.61
CA TYR A 98 -1.94 -6.44 -10.66
C TYR A 98 -2.20 -5.61 -9.41
N GLY A 99 -1.29 -4.66 -9.07
CA GLY A 99 -1.48 -3.73 -7.96
C GLY A 99 -0.44 -3.83 -6.86
N GLY A 100 -0.82 -3.49 -5.63
CA GLY A 100 0.03 -3.51 -4.44
C GLY A 100 0.87 -2.25 -4.22
N GLY A 101 0.73 -1.23 -5.07
CA GLY A 101 1.44 0.04 -4.95
C GLY A 101 2.73 0.11 -5.75
N GLU A 102 3.65 0.95 -5.30
CA GLU A 102 4.94 1.17 -5.94
C GLU A 102 5.94 0.09 -5.52
N VAL A 103 6.24 -0.81 -6.43
CA VAL A 103 7.20 -1.90 -6.25
C VAL A 103 7.93 -2.19 -7.54
N THR A 104 9.18 -2.66 -7.45
CA THR A 104 9.97 -3.06 -8.62
C THR A 104 9.53 -4.41 -9.18
N GLY A 105 10.06 -4.75 -10.35
CA GLY A 105 9.88 -6.05 -11.01
C GLY A 105 8.68 -6.09 -11.95
N SER A 106 8.15 -7.28 -12.18
CA SER A 106 7.04 -7.51 -13.11
C SER A 106 5.76 -6.82 -12.66
N LEU A 107 4.98 -6.30 -13.62
CA LEU A 107 3.63 -5.82 -13.33
C LEU A 107 2.70 -6.93 -12.85
N LEU A 108 2.90 -8.16 -13.33
CA LEU A 108 2.16 -9.34 -12.90
C LEU A 108 2.56 -9.71 -11.47
N ARG A 109 1.57 -9.85 -10.60
CA ARG A 109 1.75 -10.10 -9.16
C ARG A 109 1.47 -11.54 -8.72
N ASN A 110 1.06 -12.43 -9.62
CA ASN A 110 0.88 -13.83 -9.29
C ASN A 110 2.14 -14.43 -8.67
N GLY A 111 2.01 -15.13 -7.56
CA GLY A 111 3.12 -15.71 -6.80
C GLY A 111 4.00 -14.69 -6.08
N LYS A 112 3.56 -13.45 -5.91
CA LYS A 112 4.32 -12.38 -5.25
C LYS A 112 3.75 -12.03 -3.89
N THR A 113 4.66 -11.59 -3.02
CA THR A 113 4.34 -11.02 -1.71
C THR A 113 4.91 -9.61 -1.64
N ILE A 114 4.08 -8.64 -1.23
CA ILE A 114 4.39 -7.22 -1.15
C ILE A 114 4.21 -6.77 0.30
N LYS A 115 5.22 -6.16 0.88
CA LYS A 115 5.13 -5.53 2.20
C LYS A 115 4.56 -4.12 2.04
N LEU A 116 3.40 -3.87 2.63
CA LEU A 116 2.75 -2.56 2.65
C LEU A 116 3.25 -1.75 3.86
N TRP A 117 4.39 -1.10 3.68
CA TRP A 117 5.02 -0.21 4.66
C TRP A 117 6.04 0.64 3.95
N ASN A 118 5.71 1.90 3.69
CA ASN A 118 6.52 2.83 2.91
C ASN A 118 7.94 2.97 3.48
N THR A 119 8.91 3.12 2.60
CA THR A 119 10.29 3.37 2.98
C THR A 119 10.97 4.26 1.95
N ASP A 120 11.89 5.10 2.40
CA ASP A 120 12.85 5.79 1.55
C ASP A 120 13.96 4.79 1.18
N SER A 121 13.87 4.26 -0.03
CA SER A 121 14.78 3.23 -0.52
C SER A 121 15.80 3.85 -1.48
N GLY A 122 16.94 4.26 -0.94
CA GLY A 122 18.07 4.71 -1.74
C GLY A 122 18.48 3.64 -2.76
N ALA A 123 18.44 3.98 -4.06
CA ALA A 123 18.79 3.10 -5.18
C ALA A 123 18.11 1.70 -5.14
N TYR A 124 16.88 1.64 -4.65
CA TYR A 124 16.11 0.39 -4.49
C TYR A 124 16.77 -0.68 -3.60
N GLY A 125 17.69 -0.29 -2.71
CA GLY A 125 18.47 -1.22 -1.89
C GLY A 125 17.68 -1.91 -0.77
N VAL A 126 16.55 -1.35 -0.33
CA VAL A 126 15.73 -1.93 0.74
C VAL A 126 14.80 -3.00 0.16
N ASP A 127 14.90 -4.23 0.70
CA ASP A 127 14.08 -5.38 0.28
C ASP A 127 14.03 -5.58 -1.24
N ASN A 128 15.13 -5.31 -1.94
CA ASN A 128 15.22 -5.36 -3.42
C ASN A 128 14.16 -4.52 -4.14
N GLY A 129 13.78 -3.37 -3.58
CA GLY A 129 12.77 -2.48 -4.13
C GLY A 129 11.33 -2.97 -3.97
N THR A 130 11.06 -3.91 -3.07
CA THR A 130 9.70 -4.37 -2.78
C THR A 130 8.95 -3.46 -1.81
N ARG A 131 9.63 -2.46 -1.24
CA ARG A 131 9.04 -1.36 -0.46
C ARG A 131 9.60 -0.05 -0.98
N LEU A 132 8.73 0.80 -1.50
CA LEU A 132 9.07 2.13 -1.96
C LEU A 132 8.15 3.18 -1.28
N TYR A 133 7.79 4.24 -1.98
CA TYR A 133 7.12 5.38 -1.38
C TYR A 133 5.59 5.24 -1.28
N GLN A 134 4.98 4.30 -2.03
CA GLN A 134 3.53 4.13 -2.06
C GLN A 134 3.13 2.68 -1.81
N SER A 135 2.35 2.47 -0.75
CA SER A 135 1.74 1.20 -0.40
C SER A 135 0.24 1.26 -0.64
N HIS A 136 -0.26 0.39 -1.52
CA HIS A 136 -1.69 0.34 -1.81
C HIS A 136 -2.25 -1.05 -1.44
N PRO A 137 -3.15 -1.15 -0.45
CA PRO A 137 -3.84 -2.40 -0.10
C PRO A 137 -4.93 -2.72 -1.12
N TRP A 138 -4.56 -2.66 -2.39
CA TRP A 138 -5.41 -2.82 -3.56
C TRP A 138 -4.79 -3.76 -4.57
N MET A 139 -5.61 -4.70 -5.06
CA MET A 139 -5.27 -5.52 -6.22
C MET A 139 -6.40 -5.59 -7.22
N MET A 140 -6.04 -5.76 -8.48
CA MET A 140 -6.96 -6.00 -9.59
C MET A 140 -6.66 -7.36 -10.20
N GLY A 141 -7.69 -8.18 -10.35
CA GLY A 141 -7.64 -9.44 -11.09
C GLY A 141 -8.31 -9.31 -12.45
N VAL A 142 -7.62 -9.74 -13.49
CA VAL A 142 -8.15 -9.82 -14.86
C VAL A 142 -8.34 -11.30 -15.23
N ARG A 143 -9.58 -11.69 -15.49
CA ARG A 143 -9.94 -13.07 -15.83
C ARG A 143 -9.58 -13.41 -17.29
N LYS A 144 -9.56 -14.68 -17.64
CA LYS A 144 -9.26 -15.17 -19.00
C LYS A 144 -10.20 -14.61 -20.07
N ASP A 145 -11.44 -14.30 -19.72
CA ASP A 145 -12.45 -13.73 -20.62
C ASP A 145 -12.38 -12.20 -20.77
N GLY A 146 -11.42 -11.55 -20.10
CA GLY A 146 -11.22 -10.11 -20.12
C GLY A 146 -12.05 -9.35 -19.09
N THR A 147 -13.00 -9.98 -18.40
CA THR A 147 -13.69 -9.36 -17.27
C THR A 147 -12.71 -9.18 -16.10
N ALA A 148 -12.98 -8.27 -15.20
CA ALA A 148 -12.05 -7.95 -14.14
C ALA A 148 -12.75 -7.66 -12.80
N PHE A 149 -11.99 -7.81 -11.73
CA PHE A 149 -12.41 -7.40 -10.41
C PHE A 149 -11.28 -6.63 -9.70
N GLY A 150 -11.67 -5.81 -8.74
CA GLY A 150 -10.74 -5.16 -7.83
C GLY A 150 -11.06 -5.52 -6.39
N ILE A 151 -10.04 -5.64 -5.55
CA ILE A 151 -10.19 -5.82 -4.11
C ILE A 151 -9.41 -4.74 -3.37
N LEU A 152 -10.12 -3.96 -2.54
CA LEU A 152 -9.57 -2.96 -1.63
C LEU A 152 -9.70 -3.49 -0.20
N PHE A 153 -8.58 -3.76 0.44
CA PHE A 153 -8.50 -4.06 1.86
C PHE A 153 -8.37 -2.73 2.62
N ASP A 154 -9.47 -2.23 3.15
CA ASP A 154 -9.54 -0.87 3.70
C ASP A 154 -8.88 -0.77 5.08
N THR A 155 -7.56 -0.78 5.08
CA THR A 155 -6.72 -0.66 6.28
C THR A 155 -5.48 0.18 6.01
N THR A 156 -5.04 0.93 7.04
CA THR A 156 -3.80 1.73 7.04
C THR A 156 -2.69 1.10 7.85
N TRP A 157 -2.93 -0.06 8.45
CA TRP A 157 -1.94 -0.78 9.23
C TRP A 157 -0.87 -1.40 8.33
N LYS A 158 0.32 -1.55 8.90
CA LYS A 158 1.36 -2.35 8.29
C LYS A 158 0.81 -3.73 7.94
N ALA A 159 1.07 -4.17 6.71
CA ALA A 159 0.51 -5.41 6.22
C ALA A 159 1.42 -6.09 5.20
N GLU A 160 1.12 -7.34 4.92
CA GLU A 160 1.69 -8.13 3.85
C GLU A 160 0.57 -8.55 2.91
N LEU A 161 0.72 -8.19 1.63
CA LEU A 161 -0.21 -8.50 0.56
C LEU A 161 0.39 -9.54 -0.35
N SER A 162 -0.20 -10.73 -0.40
CA SER A 162 0.28 -11.84 -1.20
C SER A 162 -0.77 -12.32 -2.21
N SER A 163 -0.31 -12.86 -3.32
CA SER A 163 -1.17 -13.52 -4.30
C SER A 163 -0.55 -14.82 -4.78
N THR A 164 -1.41 -15.81 -5.00
CA THR A 164 -1.13 -17.07 -5.69
C THR A 164 -2.00 -17.15 -6.93
N ASP A 165 -2.00 -18.27 -7.63
CA ASP A 165 -2.92 -18.51 -8.77
C ASP A 165 -4.37 -18.75 -8.32
N GLU A 166 -4.60 -18.98 -7.03
CA GLU A 166 -5.90 -19.34 -6.46
C GLU A 166 -6.45 -18.28 -5.49
N LYS A 167 -5.59 -17.44 -4.93
CA LYS A 167 -5.96 -16.59 -3.79
C LYS A 167 -5.19 -15.27 -3.75
N ILE A 168 -5.88 -14.20 -3.34
CA ILE A 168 -5.29 -12.96 -2.86
C ILE A 168 -5.50 -12.90 -1.35
N GLU A 169 -4.47 -12.53 -0.58
CA GLU A 169 -4.53 -12.45 0.87
C GLU A 169 -3.80 -11.20 1.38
N LEU A 170 -4.42 -10.51 2.33
CA LEU A 170 -3.75 -9.46 3.10
C LEU A 170 -3.69 -9.87 4.57
N ARG A 171 -2.48 -9.88 5.13
CA ARG A 171 -2.19 -10.08 6.56
C ARG A 171 -1.80 -8.75 7.17
N SER A 172 -2.67 -8.22 8.02
CA SER A 172 -2.47 -6.95 8.69
C SER A 172 -1.86 -7.16 10.07
N GLU A 173 -1.08 -6.20 10.55
CA GLU A 173 -0.64 -6.15 11.96
C GLU A 173 -1.69 -5.49 12.88
N GLY A 174 -2.87 -5.13 12.35
CA GLY A 174 -3.91 -4.40 13.06
C GLY A 174 -5.20 -5.17 13.31
N ALA A 175 -6.21 -4.43 13.75
CA ALA A 175 -7.55 -4.92 14.06
C ALA A 175 -8.36 -5.25 12.78
N PRO A 176 -9.54 -5.91 12.91
CA PRO A 176 -10.43 -6.21 11.79
C PRO A 176 -10.75 -4.98 10.95
N PHE A 177 -10.66 -5.13 9.64
CA PHE A 177 -10.90 -4.10 8.64
C PHE A 177 -11.93 -4.58 7.62
N ARG A 178 -12.58 -3.64 6.94
CA ARG A 178 -13.56 -3.93 5.88
C ARG A 178 -12.87 -4.15 4.54
N VAL A 179 -13.56 -4.86 3.65
CA VAL A 179 -13.11 -5.12 2.28
C VAL A 179 -14.16 -4.62 1.29
N PHE A 180 -13.70 -3.95 0.23
CA PHE A 180 -14.54 -3.62 -0.92
C PHE A 180 -14.11 -4.47 -2.11
N ILE A 181 -15.08 -5.00 -2.83
CA ILE A 181 -14.86 -5.75 -4.07
C ILE A 181 -15.65 -5.08 -5.18
N ILE A 182 -14.97 -4.82 -6.29
CA ILE A 182 -15.52 -4.23 -7.50
C ILE A 182 -15.48 -5.33 -8.56
N ASP A 183 -16.61 -5.75 -9.10
CA ASP A 183 -16.69 -6.78 -10.15
C ASP A 183 -17.31 -6.16 -11.40
N ARG A 184 -16.57 -6.14 -12.51
CA ARG A 184 -16.94 -5.40 -13.72
C ARG A 184 -16.52 -6.15 -14.99
N GLU A 185 -17.06 -5.65 -16.10
CA GLU A 185 -16.83 -6.18 -17.44
C GLU A 185 -15.42 -5.95 -18.00
N SER A 186 -14.61 -5.08 -17.40
CA SER A 186 -13.26 -4.76 -17.88
C SER A 186 -12.38 -4.12 -16.78
N PRO A 187 -11.05 -4.16 -16.94
CA PRO A 187 -10.12 -3.46 -16.06
C PRO A 187 -10.39 -1.96 -15.96
N GLN A 188 -10.75 -1.31 -17.07
CA GLN A 188 -11.08 0.12 -17.09
C GLN A 188 -12.34 0.41 -16.26
N ALA A 189 -13.35 -0.46 -16.31
CA ALA A 189 -14.56 -0.33 -15.52
C ALA A 189 -14.27 -0.53 -14.02
N VAL A 190 -13.36 -1.45 -13.66
CA VAL A 190 -12.89 -1.63 -12.29
C VAL A 190 -12.20 -0.38 -11.76
N VAL A 191 -11.31 0.25 -12.54
CA VAL A 191 -10.64 1.51 -12.15
C VAL A 191 -11.65 2.64 -11.97
N ARG A 192 -12.67 2.74 -12.85
CA ARG A 192 -13.79 3.68 -12.64
C ARG A 192 -14.55 3.41 -11.35
N GLY A 193 -14.85 2.14 -11.05
CA GLY A 193 -15.48 1.74 -9.79
C GLY A 193 -14.62 2.08 -8.55
N LEU A 194 -13.30 1.96 -8.65
CA LEU A 194 -12.39 2.42 -7.60
C LEU A 194 -12.53 3.94 -7.41
N SER A 195 -12.56 4.72 -8.48
CA SER A 195 -12.75 6.17 -8.42
C SER A 195 -14.12 6.58 -7.86
N GLU A 196 -15.17 5.75 -8.03
CA GLU A 196 -16.48 5.96 -7.39
C GLU A 196 -16.38 5.87 -5.85
N LEU A 197 -15.47 5.01 -5.34
CA LEU A 197 -15.24 4.86 -3.90
C LEU A 197 -14.31 5.92 -3.32
N THR A 198 -13.20 6.22 -4.02
CA THR A 198 -12.11 7.03 -3.49
C THR A 198 -12.20 8.50 -3.88
N GLY A 199 -13.10 8.83 -4.81
CA GLY A 199 -13.13 10.13 -5.46
C GLY A 199 -12.09 10.24 -6.57
N THR A 200 -12.09 11.40 -7.24
CA THR A 200 -11.16 11.74 -8.32
C THR A 200 -10.30 12.93 -7.93
N MET A 201 -9.10 12.99 -8.45
CA MET A 201 -8.22 14.12 -8.25
C MET A 201 -8.85 15.40 -8.87
N PRO A 202 -8.83 16.54 -8.16
CA PRO A 202 -9.22 17.83 -8.74
C PRO A 202 -8.39 18.16 -9.98
N MET A 203 -8.99 18.88 -10.93
CA MET A 203 -8.24 19.34 -12.11
C MET A 203 -7.11 20.26 -11.66
N ILE A 204 -5.89 19.89 -12.01
CA ILE A 204 -4.69 20.68 -11.70
C ILE A 204 -4.54 21.84 -12.69
N PRO A 205 -3.90 22.97 -12.32
CA PRO A 205 -3.63 24.06 -13.21
C PRO A 205 -2.69 23.64 -14.34
N ARG A 206 -2.84 24.29 -15.51
CA ARG A 206 -2.10 23.93 -16.72
C ARG A 206 -0.57 23.95 -16.54
N TRP A 207 -0.04 24.89 -15.77
CA TRP A 207 1.40 24.98 -15.50
C TRP A 207 1.95 23.76 -14.77
N ALA A 208 1.14 23.11 -13.93
CA ALA A 208 1.55 21.89 -13.21
C ALA A 208 1.76 20.68 -14.14
N LEU A 209 1.29 20.75 -15.39
CA LEU A 209 1.53 19.75 -16.44
C LEU A 209 2.80 20.04 -17.27
N GLY A 210 3.44 21.21 -17.06
CA GLY A 210 4.64 21.60 -17.76
C GLY A 210 5.90 20.99 -17.15
N TYR A 211 7.06 21.38 -17.71
CA TYR A 211 8.35 20.89 -17.24
C TYR A 211 8.66 21.41 -15.84
N GLN A 212 9.08 20.51 -14.96
CA GLN A 212 9.44 20.78 -13.58
C GLN A 212 10.89 20.36 -13.35
N GLN A 213 11.74 21.34 -13.01
CA GLN A 213 13.15 21.13 -12.76
C GLN A 213 13.40 20.86 -11.29
N SER A 214 14.15 19.82 -10.98
CA SER A 214 14.63 19.51 -9.64
C SER A 214 16.07 19.02 -9.65
N ARG A 215 16.70 19.08 -8.49
CA ARG A 215 17.96 18.41 -8.14
C ARG A 215 18.09 18.35 -6.63
N PHE A 216 19.20 17.78 -6.15
CA PHE A 216 19.54 17.84 -4.72
C PHE A 216 19.94 19.29 -4.34
N SER A 217 18.90 20.07 -4.07
CA SER A 217 18.88 21.48 -3.65
C SER A 217 19.36 22.54 -4.64
N TYR A 218 18.72 23.69 -4.52
CA TYR A 218 19.13 24.98 -5.09
C TYR A 218 19.22 26.00 -3.95
N SER A 219 20.43 26.44 -3.61
CA SER A 219 20.71 27.44 -2.57
C SER A 219 21.92 28.26 -2.99
N PRO A 220 21.97 29.57 -2.68
CA PRO A 220 20.94 30.40 -2.08
C PRO A 220 19.83 30.82 -3.08
N ASP A 221 18.93 31.75 -2.69
CA ASP A 221 17.84 32.30 -3.53
C ASP A 221 18.33 32.82 -4.89
N SER A 222 19.49 33.49 -4.94
CA SER A 222 20.11 33.96 -6.17
C SER A 222 20.39 32.81 -7.17
N ARG A 223 20.69 31.61 -6.68
CA ARG A 223 20.87 30.44 -7.55
C ARG A 223 19.55 29.97 -8.16
N VAL A 224 18.45 30.06 -7.43
CA VAL A 224 17.11 29.76 -7.95
C VAL A 224 16.76 30.70 -9.09
N ILE A 225 17.02 32.01 -8.89
CA ILE A 225 16.79 33.04 -9.90
C ILE A 225 17.66 32.81 -11.14
N GLU A 226 18.97 32.55 -10.95
CA GLU A 226 19.89 32.23 -12.05
C GLU A 226 19.42 31.06 -12.92
N ILE A 227 18.92 30.01 -12.28
CA ILE A 227 18.39 28.84 -13.00
C ILE A 227 17.14 29.23 -13.81
N ALA A 228 16.21 29.97 -13.19
CA ALA A 228 14.99 30.44 -13.86
C ALA A 228 15.35 31.31 -15.08
N ASP A 229 16.25 32.25 -14.91
CA ASP A 229 16.74 33.13 -15.98
C ASP A 229 17.46 32.35 -17.10
N THR A 230 18.25 31.35 -16.73
CA THR A 230 18.93 30.47 -17.70
C THR A 230 17.94 29.74 -18.59
N PHE A 231 16.85 29.20 -18.01
CA PHE A 231 15.78 28.59 -18.80
C PHE A 231 15.16 29.58 -19.79
N ARG A 232 14.91 30.84 -19.35
CA ARG A 232 14.34 31.90 -20.19
C ARG A 232 15.31 32.31 -21.32
N HIS A 233 16.58 32.56 -21.02
CA HIS A 233 17.61 32.93 -22.00
C HIS A 233 17.82 31.83 -23.04
N LYS A 234 17.83 30.57 -22.61
CA LYS A 234 17.99 29.43 -23.52
C LYS A 234 16.68 29.06 -24.23
N ARG A 235 15.58 29.75 -23.98
CA ARG A 235 14.24 29.47 -24.52
C ARG A 235 13.78 28.02 -24.27
N ILE A 236 14.14 27.47 -23.11
CA ILE A 236 13.70 26.15 -22.70
C ILE A 236 12.47 26.36 -21.78
N PRO A 237 11.30 25.79 -22.12
CA PRO A 237 10.12 25.87 -21.25
C PRO A 237 10.42 25.26 -19.88
N CYS A 238 10.04 25.97 -18.82
CA CYS A 238 10.11 25.48 -17.44
C CYS A 238 9.04 26.21 -16.62
N ASP A 239 8.15 25.47 -15.99
CA ASP A 239 7.02 26.00 -15.23
C ASP A 239 7.25 25.97 -13.72
N VAL A 240 8.08 25.03 -13.24
CA VAL A 240 8.35 24.85 -11.79
C VAL A 240 9.83 24.57 -11.56
N ILE A 241 10.37 25.15 -10.48
CA ILE A 241 11.67 24.78 -9.91
C ILE A 241 11.42 24.30 -8.49
N TRP A 242 11.86 23.08 -8.17
CA TRP A 242 11.80 22.49 -6.85
C TRP A 242 13.07 22.80 -6.08
N MET A 243 12.97 23.44 -4.91
CA MET A 243 14.14 23.84 -4.11
C MET A 243 14.71 22.74 -3.24
N ASP A 244 14.02 21.57 -3.16
CA ASP A 244 14.36 20.44 -2.30
C ASP A 244 14.27 20.82 -0.81
N ILE A 245 15.26 20.51 0.04
CA ILE A 245 15.19 20.68 1.51
C ILE A 245 16.12 21.72 2.11
N ASP A 246 17.19 22.11 1.43
CA ASP A 246 18.21 23.03 1.98
C ASP A 246 17.73 24.49 2.09
N TYR A 247 16.58 24.83 1.50
CA TYR A 247 15.96 26.13 1.69
C TYR A 247 15.41 26.34 3.11
N MET A 248 15.17 25.23 3.83
CA MET A 248 14.56 25.27 5.17
C MET A 248 15.55 25.73 6.26
N ASP A 249 15.03 26.38 7.28
CA ASP A 249 15.78 26.68 8.49
C ASP A 249 15.90 25.42 9.37
N GLY A 250 17.09 24.80 9.37
CA GLY A 250 17.36 23.57 10.12
C GLY A 250 16.41 22.41 9.76
N TYR A 251 16.04 22.28 8.48
CA TYR A 251 15.16 21.25 7.94
C TYR A 251 13.74 21.21 8.54
N ARG A 252 13.29 22.34 9.13
CA ARG A 252 11.91 22.46 9.61
C ARG A 252 11.00 22.87 8.47
N ILE A 253 9.99 22.07 8.18
CA ILE A 253 9.01 22.35 7.12
C ILE A 253 8.30 23.70 7.38
N PHE A 254 7.87 24.38 6.31
CA PHE A 254 7.25 25.71 6.33
C PHE A 254 8.12 26.84 6.88
N THR A 255 9.45 26.67 6.89
CA THR A 255 10.43 27.71 7.24
C THR A 255 11.36 28.00 6.07
N PHE A 256 11.99 29.17 6.11
CA PHE A 256 13.08 29.52 5.20
C PHE A 256 14.33 29.85 6.01
N ASN A 257 15.49 29.39 5.55
CA ASN A 257 16.78 29.77 6.10
C ASN A 257 17.01 31.28 5.84
N PRO A 258 17.06 32.12 6.86
CA PRO A 258 17.16 33.59 6.67
C PRO A 258 18.50 34.05 6.08
N GLN A 259 19.53 33.23 6.11
CA GLN A 259 20.84 33.55 5.52
C GLN A 259 20.81 33.35 4.00
N ASP A 260 20.28 32.25 3.53
CA ASP A 260 20.26 31.90 2.12
C ASP A 260 19.01 32.39 1.38
N PHE A 261 17.92 32.59 2.11
CA PHE A 261 16.62 33.04 1.60
C PHE A 261 16.07 34.22 2.45
N PRO A 262 16.74 35.40 2.40
CA PRO A 262 16.38 36.53 3.27
C PRO A 262 15.02 37.14 2.93
N ASN A 263 14.56 37.02 1.68
CA ASN A 263 13.31 37.58 1.18
C ASN A 263 12.43 36.56 0.49
N PRO A 264 11.93 35.53 1.20
CA PRO A 264 11.21 34.43 0.59
C PRO A 264 9.84 34.82 -0.01
N LYS A 265 9.42 36.06 0.17
CA LYS A 265 8.18 36.63 -0.40
C LYS A 265 8.41 37.55 -1.60
N ALA A 266 9.66 37.84 -1.90
CA ALA A 266 10.02 38.63 -3.07
C ALA A 266 10.06 37.74 -4.32
#